data_527e16a1018d0ad9333c4ed08abb1f27
#
_entry.id   527e16a1018d0ad9333c4ed08abb1f27
#
_cell.length_a   1.000
_cell.length_b   1.000
_cell.length_c   1.000
_cell.angle_alpha   90.00
_cell.angle_beta   90.00
_cell.angle_gamma   90.00
#
_symmetry.space_group_name_H-M   'P 1'
#
loop_
_entity.id
_entity.type
_entity.pdbx_description
1 polymer ?
#
loop_
_entity_poly.entity_id
_entity_poly.type
_entity_poly.pdbx_seq_one_letter_code
_entity_poly.pdbx_strand_id
1 'polypeptide(L)'
;LLDENDFAFGSHRSHSEILAKALSTIQKMSDEQLMEVMENFLEGKCLRATQKIGGHKDVKDLAIRFILYGTLSEIFARETGFHLGMGGSMHAFFLPFGIYPNNAIVGGSGTISTGAALYKKVNNKPGICICNIGDASMARGPVWEALNFSAMDQYKNLWESHNDGMPILYNIFN
;
A
#
# COMPACT_ATOMS: atom_id res chain seq x y z
N LEU A 1 -5.50 12.13 2.64
CA LEU A 1 -4.30 12.61 3.33
C LEU A 1 -3.03 11.93 2.86
N LEU A 2 -3.10 10.64 2.48
CA LEU A 2 -1.97 9.86 1.97
C LEU A 2 -1.75 10.12 0.48
N ASP A 3 -0.48 10.04 0.04
CA ASP A 3 -0.10 10.16 -1.36
C ASP A 3 0.76 8.97 -1.82
N GLU A 4 1.30 9.01 -3.04
CA GLU A 4 2.09 7.93 -3.61
C GLU A 4 3.38 7.64 -2.84
N ASN A 5 3.87 8.60 -2.06
CA ASN A 5 5.06 8.43 -1.24
C ASN A 5 4.79 7.69 0.07
N ASP A 6 3.54 7.62 0.51
CA ASP A 6 3.20 6.86 1.71
C ASP A 6 3.06 5.37 1.40
N PHE A 7 3.62 4.52 2.24
CA PHE A 7 3.55 3.08 2.07
C PHE A 7 2.49 2.49 3.00
N ALA A 8 1.50 1.82 2.45
CA ALA A 8 0.48 1.11 3.20
C ALA A 8 0.70 -0.39 3.12
N PHE A 9 0.86 -1.02 4.28
CA PHE A 9 0.96 -2.48 4.43
C PHE A 9 -0.37 -2.98 5.00
N GLY A 10 -1.02 -3.86 4.25
CA GLY A 10 -2.36 -4.31 4.59
C GLY A 10 -2.39 -5.35 5.71
N SER A 11 -3.52 -5.42 6.38
CA SER A 11 -3.92 -6.52 7.23
C SER A 11 -4.30 -7.75 6.38
N HIS A 12 -4.79 -8.81 7.02
CA HIS A 12 -5.35 -9.95 6.30
C HIS A 12 -6.57 -9.53 5.46
N ARG A 13 -6.55 -9.81 4.14
CA ARG A 13 -7.58 -9.39 3.17
C ARG A 13 -7.82 -7.88 3.15
N SER A 14 -6.79 -7.12 3.00
CA SER A 14 -6.78 -5.65 3.10
C SER A 14 -7.52 -4.91 1.96
N HIS A 15 -8.69 -5.38 1.54
CA HIS A 15 -9.42 -4.79 0.39
C HIS A 15 -9.84 -3.35 0.66
N SER A 16 -10.30 -3.04 1.88
CA SER A 16 -10.69 -1.68 2.28
C SER A 16 -9.49 -0.74 2.31
N GLU A 17 -8.35 -1.21 2.84
CA GLU A 17 -7.12 -0.43 2.91
C GLU A 17 -6.56 -0.13 1.51
N ILE A 18 -6.62 -1.11 0.59
CA ILE A 18 -6.22 -0.92 -0.81
C ILE A 18 -7.05 0.20 -1.45
N LEU A 19 -8.37 0.12 -1.34
CA LEU A 19 -9.27 1.09 -1.94
C LEU A 19 -9.13 2.48 -1.31
N ALA A 20 -9.06 2.55 0.01
CA ALA A 20 -8.90 3.82 0.72
C ALA A 20 -7.58 4.53 0.36
N LYS A 21 -6.47 3.78 0.36
CA LYS A 21 -5.16 4.31 -0.02
C LYS A 21 -5.13 4.75 -1.48
N ALA A 22 -5.66 3.92 -2.39
CA ALA A 22 -5.71 4.23 -3.81
C ALA A 22 -6.52 5.50 -4.08
N LEU A 23 -7.71 5.63 -3.50
CA LEU A 23 -8.55 6.82 -3.67
C LEU A 23 -7.85 8.09 -3.18
N SER A 24 -7.18 8.02 -2.03
CA SER A 24 -6.42 9.16 -1.50
C SER A 24 -5.27 9.57 -2.44
N THR A 25 -4.55 8.60 -2.98
CA THR A 25 -3.44 8.83 -3.92
C THR A 25 -3.95 9.43 -5.25
N ILE A 26 -5.02 8.86 -5.83
CA ILE A 26 -5.62 9.35 -7.08
C ILE A 26 -6.03 10.82 -6.97
N GLN A 27 -6.56 11.25 -5.83
CA GLN A 27 -6.97 12.64 -5.63
C GLN A 27 -5.80 13.62 -5.72
N LYS A 28 -4.59 13.20 -5.36
CA LYS A 28 -3.39 14.05 -5.28
C LYS A 28 -2.52 14.01 -6.52
N MET A 29 -2.51 12.92 -7.25
CA MET A 29 -1.75 12.79 -8.50
C MET A 29 -2.37 13.62 -9.62
N SER A 30 -1.52 14.11 -10.54
CA SER A 30 -2.00 14.75 -11.77
C SER A 30 -2.56 13.72 -12.75
N ASP A 31 -3.34 14.19 -13.72
CA ASP A 31 -3.93 13.34 -14.74
C ASP A 31 -2.85 12.65 -15.59
N GLU A 32 -1.75 13.35 -15.88
CA GLU A 32 -0.60 12.81 -16.63
C GLU A 32 0.09 11.68 -15.84
N GLN A 33 0.33 11.87 -14.54
CA GLN A 33 0.93 10.85 -13.69
C GLN A 33 0.04 9.61 -13.58
N LEU A 34 -1.28 9.81 -13.45
CA LEU A 34 -2.24 8.70 -13.39
C LEU A 34 -2.25 7.90 -14.70
N MET A 35 -2.26 8.60 -15.84
CA MET A 35 -2.21 7.94 -17.16
C MET A 35 -0.91 7.16 -17.34
N GLU A 36 0.23 7.77 -17.02
CA GLU A 36 1.54 7.12 -17.10
C GLU A 36 1.58 5.81 -16.30
N VAL A 37 1.09 5.83 -15.06
CA VAL A 37 1.02 4.63 -14.21
C VAL A 37 0.12 3.56 -14.83
N MET A 38 -1.08 3.92 -15.29
CA MET A 38 -2.04 2.97 -15.85
C MET A 38 -1.59 2.36 -17.17
N GLU A 39 -0.92 3.15 -18.03
CA GLU A 39 -0.40 2.70 -19.32
C GLU A 39 0.80 1.77 -19.17
N ASN A 40 1.70 2.09 -18.22
CA ASN A 40 2.91 1.29 -18.01
C ASN A 40 2.63 0.02 -17.17
N PHE A 41 1.58 0.00 -16.37
CA PHE A 41 1.30 -1.15 -15.52
C PHE A 41 0.82 -2.35 -16.34
N LEU A 42 1.56 -3.45 -16.30
CA LEU A 42 1.30 -4.66 -17.09
C LEU A 42 1.05 -4.35 -18.58
N GLU A 43 1.87 -3.47 -19.15
CA GLU A 43 1.74 -3.03 -20.56
C GLU A 43 0.34 -2.50 -20.90
N GLY A 44 -0.34 -1.88 -19.93
CA GLY A 44 -1.69 -1.34 -20.08
C GLY A 44 -2.81 -2.39 -20.19
N LYS A 45 -2.55 -3.65 -19.87
CA LYS A 45 -3.56 -4.73 -20.00
C LYS A 45 -4.80 -4.46 -19.15
N CYS A 46 -4.61 -4.08 -17.90
CA CYS A 46 -5.70 -3.73 -16.98
C CYS A 46 -6.43 -2.45 -17.44
N LEU A 47 -5.69 -1.45 -17.92
CA LEU A 47 -6.25 -0.20 -18.45
C LEU A 47 -7.18 -0.47 -19.64
N ARG A 48 -6.68 -1.20 -20.66
CA ARG A 48 -7.50 -1.54 -21.83
C ARG A 48 -8.77 -2.30 -21.48
N ALA A 49 -8.70 -3.18 -20.49
CA ALA A 49 -9.88 -3.91 -20.01
C ALA A 49 -10.88 -2.96 -19.32
N THR A 50 -10.39 -2.04 -18.49
CA THR A 50 -11.22 -1.02 -17.83
C THR A 50 -11.88 -0.07 -18.83
N GLN A 51 -11.13 0.39 -19.85
CA GLN A 51 -11.63 1.28 -20.88
C GLN A 51 -12.77 0.64 -21.72
N LYS A 52 -12.71 -0.67 -21.95
CA LYS A 52 -13.78 -1.40 -22.67
C LYS A 52 -15.13 -1.38 -21.91
N ILE A 53 -15.11 -1.24 -20.60
CA ILE A 53 -16.34 -1.12 -19.81
C ILE A 53 -16.98 0.25 -20.05
N GLY A 54 -16.16 1.28 -20.31
CA GLY A 54 -16.63 2.62 -20.62
C GLY A 54 -17.25 3.38 -19.44
N GLY A 55 -17.87 4.50 -19.73
CA GLY A 55 -18.64 5.29 -18.75
C GLY A 55 -17.81 6.15 -17.78
N HIS A 56 -16.47 6.25 -17.97
CA HIS A 56 -15.64 7.19 -17.21
C HIS A 56 -15.80 8.62 -17.74
N LYS A 57 -15.74 9.58 -16.82
CA LYS A 57 -15.98 11.01 -17.13
C LYS A 57 -14.67 11.77 -17.38
N ASP A 58 -13.64 11.42 -16.65
CA ASP A 58 -12.32 12.03 -16.67
C ASP A 58 -11.25 11.00 -16.28
N VAL A 59 -9.98 11.42 -16.22
CA VAL A 59 -8.85 10.54 -15.89
C VAL A 59 -8.92 10.02 -14.47
N LYS A 60 -9.38 10.82 -13.51
CA LYS A 60 -9.52 10.38 -12.13
C LYS A 60 -10.62 9.33 -11.96
N ASP A 61 -11.75 9.50 -12.62
CA ASP A 61 -12.81 8.48 -12.65
C ASP A 61 -12.31 7.20 -13.33
N LEU A 62 -11.54 7.32 -14.41
CA LEU A 62 -10.89 6.17 -15.06
C LEU A 62 -9.92 5.46 -14.10
N ALA A 63 -9.10 6.20 -13.36
CA ALA A 63 -8.16 5.64 -12.39
C ALA A 63 -8.89 4.93 -11.23
N ILE A 64 -9.98 5.49 -10.74
CA ILE A 64 -10.83 4.83 -9.74
C ILE A 64 -11.37 3.49 -10.28
N ARG A 65 -11.90 3.49 -11.49
CA ARG A 65 -12.40 2.27 -12.15
C ARG A 65 -11.30 1.26 -12.40
N PHE A 66 -10.12 1.72 -12.79
CA PHE A 66 -8.94 0.88 -12.98
C PHE A 66 -8.56 0.16 -11.67
N ILE A 67 -8.51 0.87 -10.55
CA ILE A 67 -8.22 0.26 -9.24
C ILE A 67 -9.31 -0.72 -8.83
N LEU A 68 -10.58 -0.35 -8.98
CA LEU A 68 -11.70 -1.25 -8.67
C LEU A 68 -11.67 -2.51 -9.54
N TYR A 69 -11.49 -2.34 -10.84
CA TYR A 69 -11.43 -3.44 -11.80
C TYR A 69 -10.25 -4.36 -11.51
N GLY A 70 -9.03 -3.80 -11.35
CA GLY A 70 -7.83 -4.58 -11.10
C GLY A 70 -7.89 -5.34 -9.76
N THR A 71 -8.42 -4.71 -8.72
CA THR A 71 -8.62 -5.35 -7.42
C THR A 71 -9.63 -6.50 -7.51
N LEU A 72 -10.80 -6.27 -8.10
CA LEU A 72 -11.81 -7.31 -8.28
C LEU A 72 -11.30 -8.44 -9.17
N SER A 73 -10.63 -8.11 -10.27
CA SER A 73 -10.02 -9.13 -11.14
C SER A 73 -9.01 -10.00 -10.42
N GLU A 74 -8.21 -9.41 -9.52
CA GLU A 74 -7.28 -10.17 -8.69
C GLU A 74 -8.00 -11.09 -7.70
N ILE A 75 -9.02 -10.56 -6.99
CA ILE A 75 -9.84 -11.34 -6.04
C ILE A 75 -10.48 -12.57 -6.73
N PHE A 76 -10.96 -12.39 -7.97
CA PHE A 76 -11.56 -13.45 -8.76
C PHE A 76 -10.56 -14.25 -9.62
N ALA A 77 -9.27 -14.12 -9.35
CA ALA A 77 -8.20 -14.84 -10.04
C ALA A 77 -8.26 -14.68 -11.58
N ARG A 78 -8.48 -13.45 -12.05
CA ARG A 78 -8.48 -13.13 -13.48
C ARG A 78 -7.12 -12.62 -13.93
N GLU A 79 -6.72 -12.94 -15.16
CA GLU A 79 -5.45 -12.52 -15.76
C GLU A 79 -5.31 -11.00 -15.96
N THR A 80 -6.40 -10.24 -15.83
CA THR A 80 -6.42 -8.78 -15.87
C THR A 80 -6.27 -8.15 -14.48
N GLY A 81 -6.16 -8.95 -13.41
CA GLY A 81 -5.85 -8.50 -12.06
C GLY A 81 -4.42 -8.01 -11.93
N PHE A 82 -4.11 -7.29 -10.86
CA PHE A 82 -2.80 -6.65 -10.64
C PHE A 82 -1.63 -7.65 -10.60
N HIS A 83 -1.88 -8.90 -10.26
CA HIS A 83 -0.89 -9.99 -10.20
C HIS A 83 -1.30 -11.16 -11.10
N LEU A 84 -2.00 -10.87 -12.19
CA LEU A 84 -2.49 -11.86 -13.15
C LEU A 84 -3.40 -12.93 -12.50
N GLY A 85 -4.09 -12.55 -11.42
CA GLY A 85 -4.96 -13.43 -10.66
C GLY A 85 -4.25 -14.39 -9.71
N MET A 86 -2.92 -14.30 -9.57
CA MET A 86 -2.15 -15.24 -8.73
C MET A 86 -2.20 -14.90 -7.24
N GLY A 87 -2.45 -13.64 -6.88
CA GLY A 87 -2.60 -13.20 -5.49
C GLY A 87 -3.96 -13.53 -4.90
N GLY A 88 -4.99 -13.55 -5.72
CA GLY A 88 -6.37 -13.78 -5.31
C GLY A 88 -6.83 -12.76 -4.25
N SER A 89 -7.76 -13.19 -3.40
CA SER A 89 -8.33 -12.34 -2.34
C SER A 89 -7.33 -12.02 -1.21
N MET A 90 -6.25 -12.78 -1.09
CA MET A 90 -5.32 -12.67 0.04
C MET A 90 -4.15 -11.71 -0.20
N HIS A 91 -3.76 -11.51 -1.46
CA HIS A 91 -2.53 -10.81 -1.82
C HIS A 91 -2.75 -9.77 -2.92
N ALA A 92 -3.89 -9.09 -2.91
CA ALA A 92 -4.11 -7.96 -3.79
C ALA A 92 -3.33 -6.74 -3.27
N PHE A 93 -2.50 -6.12 -4.13
CA PHE A 93 -1.75 -4.90 -3.83
C PHE A 93 -1.44 -4.11 -5.12
N PHE A 94 -0.98 -2.88 -4.99
CA PHE A 94 -0.66 -2.02 -6.15
C PHE A 94 0.48 -1.06 -5.80
N LEU A 95 1.71 -1.49 -6.07
CA LEU A 95 2.93 -0.77 -5.70
C LEU A 95 3.00 0.66 -6.23
N PRO A 96 2.55 0.98 -7.47
CA PRO A 96 2.64 2.34 -7.98
C PRO A 96 1.92 3.39 -7.13
N PHE A 97 0.92 2.98 -6.34
CA PHE A 97 0.23 3.87 -5.42
C PHE A 97 0.67 3.69 -3.95
N GLY A 98 1.82 3.06 -3.73
CA GLY A 98 2.32 2.81 -2.38
C GLY A 98 1.52 1.77 -1.60
N ILE A 99 0.76 0.91 -2.27
CA ILE A 99 0.03 -0.19 -1.66
C ILE A 99 0.90 -1.43 -1.74
N TYR A 100 1.48 -1.81 -0.60
CA TYR A 100 2.43 -2.91 -0.50
C TYR A 100 1.74 -4.24 -0.18
N PRO A 101 2.38 -5.38 -0.51
CA PRO A 101 1.82 -6.68 -0.23
C PRO A 101 1.47 -6.86 1.24
N ASN A 102 0.27 -7.33 1.51
CA ASN A 102 -0.07 -7.92 2.79
C ASN A 102 0.64 -9.27 2.94
N ASN A 103 0.80 -9.73 4.16
CA ASN A 103 1.56 -10.92 4.47
C ASN A 103 0.64 -12.07 4.93
N ALA A 104 0.86 -13.27 4.41
CA ALA A 104 0.16 -14.48 4.86
C ALA A 104 0.55 -14.91 6.28
N ILE A 105 1.68 -14.42 6.80
CA ILE A 105 2.15 -14.71 8.16
C ILE A 105 1.52 -13.72 9.12
N VAL A 106 0.73 -14.22 10.06
CA VAL A 106 0.04 -13.41 11.07
C VAL A 106 1.07 -12.60 11.89
N GLY A 107 0.93 -11.28 11.86
CA GLY A 107 1.85 -10.34 12.49
C GLY A 107 3.07 -9.94 11.63
N GLY A 108 3.29 -10.57 10.48
CA GLY A 108 4.43 -10.29 9.60
C GLY A 108 4.45 -8.88 9.02
N SER A 109 3.28 -8.25 8.84
CA SER A 109 3.20 -6.86 8.39
C SER A 109 3.93 -5.89 9.34
N GLY A 110 3.95 -6.18 10.64
CA GLY A 110 4.66 -5.37 11.65
C GLY A 110 6.14 -5.20 11.30
N THR A 111 6.85 -6.30 11.16
CA THR A 111 8.30 -6.29 10.91
C THR A 111 8.64 -5.76 9.51
N ILE A 112 7.85 -6.11 8.50
CA ILE A 112 8.09 -5.67 7.12
C ILE A 112 7.91 -4.16 6.99
N SER A 113 6.83 -3.61 7.53
CA SER A 113 6.58 -2.17 7.47
C SER A 113 7.58 -1.36 8.29
N THR A 114 8.06 -1.91 9.41
CA THR A 114 9.13 -1.30 10.20
C THR A 114 10.44 -1.21 9.40
N GLY A 115 10.79 -2.27 8.68
CA GLY A 115 11.94 -2.25 7.76
C GLY A 115 11.79 -1.21 6.64
N ALA A 116 10.60 -1.08 6.08
CA ALA A 116 10.30 -0.05 5.08
C ALA A 116 10.38 1.38 5.66
N ALA A 117 9.94 1.57 6.89
CA ALA A 117 10.07 2.87 7.57
C ALA A 117 11.53 3.21 7.87
N LEU A 118 12.34 2.22 8.28
CA LEU A 118 13.77 2.39 8.43
C LEU A 118 14.44 2.77 7.10
N TYR A 119 14.07 2.12 6.00
CA TYR A 119 14.54 2.49 4.66
C TYR A 119 14.23 3.96 4.34
N LYS A 120 13.01 4.42 4.61
CA LYS A 120 12.65 5.83 4.39
C LYS A 120 13.52 6.77 5.23
N LYS A 121 13.69 6.47 6.50
CA LYS A 121 14.50 7.29 7.41
C LYS A 121 15.97 7.35 6.98
N VAL A 122 16.59 6.20 6.72
CA VAL A 122 18.01 6.12 6.34
C VAL A 122 18.28 6.80 5.00
N ASN A 123 17.35 6.70 4.05
CA ASN A 123 17.51 7.26 2.70
C ASN A 123 16.82 8.63 2.55
N ASN A 124 16.38 9.24 3.63
CA ASN A 124 15.72 10.55 3.63
C ASN A 124 14.56 10.63 2.62
N LYS A 125 13.74 9.57 2.56
CA LYS A 125 12.59 9.50 1.66
C LYS A 125 11.36 10.12 2.28
N PRO A 126 10.54 10.85 1.50
CA PRO A 126 9.30 11.45 1.99
C PRO A 126 8.25 10.40 2.34
N GLY A 127 7.22 10.84 3.07
CA GLY A 127 6.07 10.04 3.43
C GLY A 127 6.31 9.09 4.60
N ILE A 128 5.25 8.44 5.03
CA ILE A 128 5.23 7.52 6.17
C ILE A 128 4.92 6.09 5.73
N CYS A 129 5.18 5.14 6.61
CA CYS A 129 4.66 3.77 6.49
C CYS A 129 3.45 3.60 7.40
N ILE A 130 2.38 3.02 6.88
CA ILE A 130 1.21 2.62 7.64
C ILE A 130 1.20 1.09 7.73
N CYS A 131 1.28 0.60 8.94
CA CYS A 131 1.19 -0.82 9.25
C CYS A 131 -0.21 -1.14 9.78
N ASN A 132 -1.02 -1.79 8.97
CA ASN A 132 -2.33 -2.24 9.39
C ASN A 132 -2.22 -3.65 10.01
N ILE A 133 -2.65 -3.78 11.25
CA ILE A 133 -2.53 -5.02 12.05
C ILE A 133 -3.92 -5.38 12.58
N GLY A 134 -4.36 -6.62 12.36
CA GLY A 134 -5.56 -7.13 13.03
C GLY A 134 -5.30 -7.36 14.52
N ASP A 135 -6.31 -7.17 15.36
CA ASP A 135 -6.24 -7.31 16.82
C ASP A 135 -5.65 -8.67 17.27
N ALA A 136 -6.09 -9.76 16.66
CA ALA A 136 -5.56 -11.09 16.94
C ALA A 136 -4.07 -11.25 16.59
N SER A 137 -3.56 -10.43 15.67
CA SER A 137 -2.14 -10.42 15.32
C SER A 137 -1.27 -9.84 16.42
N MET A 138 -1.84 -9.05 17.33
CA MET A 138 -1.14 -8.49 18.50
C MET A 138 -0.64 -9.57 19.47
N ALA A 139 -1.18 -10.78 19.39
CA ALA A 139 -0.68 -11.92 20.18
C ALA A 139 0.65 -12.50 19.64
N ARG A 140 1.20 -11.97 18.53
CA ARG A 140 2.42 -12.48 17.91
C ARG A 140 3.65 -11.68 18.34
N GLY A 141 4.72 -12.41 18.75
CA GLY A 141 6.00 -11.82 19.15
C GLY A 141 6.57 -10.80 18.16
N PRO A 142 6.63 -11.10 16.85
CA PRO A 142 7.17 -10.17 15.84
C PRO A 142 6.49 -8.80 15.80
N VAL A 143 5.23 -8.69 16.21
CA VAL A 143 4.55 -7.38 16.30
C VAL A 143 5.15 -6.55 17.44
N TRP A 144 5.34 -7.14 18.59
CA TRP A 144 5.94 -6.46 19.75
C TRP A 144 7.42 -6.13 19.54
N GLU A 145 8.15 -7.00 18.85
CA GLU A 145 9.52 -6.73 18.42
C GLU A 145 9.58 -5.52 17.46
N ALA A 146 8.68 -5.45 16.49
CA ALA A 146 8.57 -4.33 15.57
C ALA A 146 8.25 -3.00 16.28
N LEU A 147 7.29 -3.02 17.20
CA LEU A 147 6.94 -1.86 18.04
C LEU A 147 8.12 -1.41 18.88
N ASN A 148 8.78 -2.33 19.57
CA ASN A 148 9.96 -2.04 20.37
C ASN A 148 11.10 -1.48 19.52
N PHE A 149 11.40 -2.13 18.39
CA PHE A 149 12.45 -1.69 17.47
C PHE A 149 12.19 -0.26 16.96
N SER A 150 10.96 0.05 16.54
CA SER A 150 10.62 1.38 16.02
C SER A 150 10.66 2.48 17.09
N ALA A 151 10.52 2.12 18.36
CA ALA A 151 10.53 3.05 19.49
C ALA A 151 11.93 3.27 20.11
N MET A 152 12.97 2.60 19.62
CA MET A 152 14.31 2.70 20.20
C MET A 152 14.86 4.13 20.11
N ASP A 153 15.47 4.59 21.20
CA ASP A 153 15.99 5.97 21.32
C ASP A 153 17.10 6.26 20.30
N GLN A 154 17.85 5.27 19.85
CA GLN A 154 18.85 5.42 18.81
C GLN A 154 18.27 6.02 17.51
N TYR A 155 17.02 5.73 17.17
CA TYR A 155 16.38 6.30 15.99
C TYR A 155 15.91 7.75 16.18
N LYS A 156 15.86 8.21 17.41
CA LYS A 156 15.59 9.62 17.73
C LYS A 156 16.88 10.45 17.74
N ASN A 157 18.00 9.86 18.15
CA ASN A 157 19.24 10.57 18.49
C ASN A 157 20.34 10.45 17.42
N LEU A 158 20.34 9.40 16.59
CA LEU A 158 21.41 9.13 15.62
C LEU A 158 21.38 10.05 14.39
N TRP A 159 20.26 10.68 14.10
CA TRP A 159 20.13 11.60 12.99
C TRP A 159 19.81 13.00 13.54
N GLU A 160 20.85 13.80 13.79
CA GLU A 160 20.76 15.13 14.38
C GLU A 160 19.80 16.09 13.64
N SER A 161 19.56 15.86 12.36
CA SER A 161 18.67 16.67 11.54
C SER A 161 17.19 16.24 11.55
N HIS A 162 16.86 15.08 12.10
CA HIS A 162 15.50 14.51 12.06
C HIS A 162 15.17 13.76 13.36
N ASN A 163 14.88 14.52 14.40
CA ASN A 163 14.55 14.03 15.75
C ASN A 163 13.19 13.30 15.84
N ASP A 164 12.61 12.89 14.71
CA ASP A 164 11.20 12.55 14.63
C ASP A 164 10.92 11.05 14.80
N GLY A 165 11.91 10.24 15.16
CA GLY A 165 11.75 8.80 15.29
C GLY A 165 11.58 8.09 13.92
N MET A 166 10.95 6.93 13.92
CA MET A 166 10.64 6.18 12.70
C MET A 166 9.37 6.71 12.05
N PRO A 167 9.34 6.93 10.71
CA PRO A 167 8.14 7.40 10.02
C PRO A 167 7.12 6.27 9.82
N ILE A 168 6.58 5.73 10.92
CA ILE A 168 5.63 4.62 10.90
C ILE A 168 4.43 4.88 11.81
N LEU A 169 3.26 4.50 11.32
CA LEU A 169 2.00 4.47 12.07
C LEU A 169 1.51 3.02 12.14
N TYR A 170 1.36 2.48 13.33
CA TYR A 170 0.72 1.19 13.56
C TYR A 170 -0.77 1.41 13.81
N ASN A 171 -1.59 0.87 12.92
CA ASN A 171 -3.02 0.95 12.98
C ASN A 171 -3.59 -0.42 13.32
N ILE A 172 -4.20 -0.54 14.50
CA ILE A 172 -4.71 -1.80 15.02
C ILE A 172 -6.22 -1.83 14.80
N PHE A 173 -6.68 -2.80 14.03
CA PHE A 173 -8.09 -3.03 13.76
C PHE A 173 -8.68 -4.06 14.72
N ASN A 174 -9.83 -3.73 15.26
CA ASN A 174 -10.67 -4.65 16.03
C ASN A 174 -11.96 -4.96 15.27
#